data_055fe9bc70eafbcd4cb701619f3f7f74
#
_entry.id   055fe9bc70eafbcd4cb701619f3f7f74
#
_cell.length_a   1.000
_cell.length_b   1.000
_cell.length_c   1.000
_cell.angle_alpha   90.00
_cell.angle_beta   90.00
_cell.angle_gamma   90.00
#
_symmetry.space_group_name_H-M   'P 1'
#
loop_
_entity.id
_entity.type
_entity.pdbx_description
1 polymer ?
#
loop_
_entity_poly.entity_id
_entity_poly.type
_entity_poly.pdbx_seq_one_letter_code
_entity_poly.pdbx_strand_id
1 'polypeptide(L)'
;MTVTVHSRNRVMQTFSRWDVPKEFVDPMYNYLVYGFGPGSCFTSVLANDFYNAIGSSHPNNTVNAFKSLAGWINEYCPTEAYGSYEAVKHWLKLSADERRAVLEYNDLIYTPKEETWMALKEPEPVEPVLY
;
A
#
# COMPACT_ATOMS: atom_id res chain seq x y z
N MET A 1 -5.94 12.98 10.44
CA MET A 1 -4.79 12.20 10.98
C MET A 1 -3.55 12.46 10.14
N THR A 2 -2.43 12.60 10.81
CA THR A 2 -1.15 12.89 10.15
C THR A 2 -0.25 11.66 10.20
N VAL A 3 0.45 11.37 9.09
CA VAL A 3 1.35 10.24 8.98
C VAL A 3 2.79 10.70 9.22
N THR A 4 3.55 9.96 10.01
CA THR A 4 4.95 10.28 10.27
C THR A 4 5.88 9.64 9.25
N VAL A 5 7.08 10.20 9.13
CA VAL A 5 8.13 9.64 8.26
C VAL A 5 8.53 8.21 8.66
N HIS A 6 8.30 7.80 9.90
CA HIS A 6 8.59 6.45 10.37
C HIS A 6 7.61 5.40 9.84
N SER A 7 6.43 5.81 9.41
CA SER A 7 5.41 4.89 8.89
C SER A 7 5.89 4.16 7.64
N ARG A 8 6.50 4.88 6.70
CA ARG A 8 7.05 4.26 5.48
C ARG A 8 8.14 3.25 5.80
N ASN A 9 9.03 3.58 6.73
CA ASN A 9 10.10 2.68 7.15
C ASN A 9 9.54 1.40 7.78
N ARG A 10 8.46 1.53 8.55
CA ARG A 10 7.79 0.37 9.15
C ARG A 10 7.23 -0.56 8.09
N VAL A 11 6.54 -0.03 7.09
CA VAL A 11 6.02 -0.83 5.98
C VAL A 11 7.17 -1.49 5.22
N MET A 12 8.24 -0.75 4.96
CA MET A 12 9.43 -1.28 4.28
C MET A 12 10.05 -2.46 5.04
N GLN A 13 10.10 -2.40 6.36
CA GLN A 13 10.59 -3.51 7.19
C GLN A 13 9.72 -4.76 7.05
N THR A 14 8.40 -4.59 7.00
CA THR A 14 7.49 -5.74 6.78
C THR A 14 7.65 -6.34 5.39
N PHE A 15 7.91 -5.52 4.38
CA PHE A 15 8.21 -6.00 3.02
C PHE A 15 9.45 -6.90 3.02
N SER A 16 10.49 -6.51 3.76
CA SER A 16 11.72 -7.30 3.84
C SER A 16 11.50 -8.70 4.40
N ARG A 17 10.53 -8.87 5.29
CA ARG A 17 10.20 -10.19 5.86
C ARG A 17 9.64 -11.16 4.82
N TRP A 18 9.03 -10.64 3.77
CA TRP A 18 8.44 -11.43 2.70
C TRP A 18 9.28 -11.44 1.43
N ASP A 19 10.48 -10.86 1.47
CA ASP A 19 11.35 -10.69 0.30
C ASP A 19 10.65 -9.97 -0.87
N VAL A 20 9.74 -9.03 -0.55
CA VAL A 20 9.08 -8.23 -1.57
C VAL A 20 10.06 -7.20 -2.11
N PRO A 21 10.17 -7.03 -3.44
CA PRO A 21 11.07 -6.03 -4.01
C PRO A 21 10.79 -4.62 -3.47
N LYS A 22 11.86 -3.88 -3.21
CA LYS A 22 11.79 -2.51 -2.68
C LYS A 22 10.97 -1.58 -3.57
N GLU A 23 11.00 -1.79 -4.87
CA GLU A 23 10.27 -0.99 -5.85
C GLU A 23 8.76 -1.07 -5.67
N PHE A 24 8.27 -2.08 -4.96
CA PHE A 24 6.85 -2.28 -4.71
C PHE A 24 6.35 -1.49 -3.50
N VAL A 25 7.26 -0.93 -2.68
CA VAL A 25 6.88 -0.21 -1.46
C VAL A 25 6.06 1.03 -1.79
N ASP A 26 6.56 1.89 -2.68
CA ASP A 26 5.90 3.16 -2.97
C ASP A 26 4.49 3.01 -3.55
N PRO A 27 4.24 2.19 -4.57
CA PRO A 27 2.88 2.02 -5.05
C PRO A 27 1.94 1.45 -4.00
N MET A 28 2.39 0.50 -3.17
CA MET A 28 1.56 -0.06 -2.10
C MET A 28 1.29 0.94 -0.99
N TYR A 29 2.33 1.63 -0.52
CA TYR A 29 2.21 2.62 0.53
C TYR A 29 1.32 3.77 0.10
N ASN A 30 1.52 4.29 -1.10
CA ASN A 30 0.71 5.39 -1.62
C ASN A 30 -0.75 4.98 -1.84
N TYR A 31 -1.00 3.76 -2.25
CA TYR A 31 -2.35 3.21 -2.33
C TYR A 31 -3.02 3.17 -0.96
N LEU A 32 -2.35 2.56 0.01
CA LEU A 32 -2.92 2.35 1.34
C LEU A 32 -3.11 3.65 2.09
N VAL A 33 -2.11 4.51 2.12
CA VAL A 33 -2.10 5.71 2.96
C VAL A 33 -2.76 6.88 2.27
N TYR A 34 -2.42 7.12 1.01
CA TYR A 34 -2.85 8.34 0.30
C TYR A 34 -3.99 8.09 -0.68
N GLY A 35 -4.39 6.84 -0.90
CA GLY A 35 -5.49 6.53 -1.80
C GLY A 35 -5.17 6.78 -3.27
N PHE A 36 -3.92 6.63 -3.66
CA PHE A 36 -3.52 6.74 -5.07
C PHE A 36 -3.69 5.40 -5.77
N GLY A 37 -4.26 5.39 -6.97
CA GLY A 37 -4.36 4.17 -7.76
C GLY A 37 -2.98 3.60 -8.05
N PRO A 38 -2.73 2.30 -7.74
CA PRO A 38 -1.38 1.73 -7.82
C PRO A 38 -0.98 1.25 -9.22
N GLY A 39 -1.79 1.52 -10.24
CA GLY A 39 -1.58 1.00 -11.57
C GLY A 39 -2.24 -0.37 -11.78
N SER A 40 -2.33 -0.80 -13.05
CA SER A 40 -3.12 -1.98 -13.41
C SER A 40 -2.57 -3.28 -12.82
N CYS A 41 -1.25 -3.44 -12.80
CA CYS A 41 -0.63 -4.64 -12.26
C CYS A 41 -0.94 -4.82 -10.76
N PHE A 42 -0.67 -3.79 -9.95
CA PHE A 42 -0.93 -3.85 -8.51
C PHE A 42 -2.41 -3.93 -8.21
N THR A 43 -3.25 -3.22 -8.97
CA THR A 43 -4.70 -3.31 -8.83
C THR A 43 -5.18 -4.75 -9.02
N SER A 44 -4.65 -5.44 -10.01
CA SER A 44 -5.02 -6.84 -10.28
C SER A 44 -4.55 -7.77 -9.16
N VAL A 45 -3.36 -7.55 -8.60
CA VAL A 45 -2.89 -8.34 -7.45
C VAL A 45 -3.81 -8.14 -6.25
N LEU A 46 -4.13 -6.89 -5.93
CA LEU A 46 -5.03 -6.54 -4.82
C LEU A 46 -6.45 -7.07 -5.05
N ALA A 47 -6.89 -7.12 -6.29
CA ALA A 47 -8.22 -7.62 -6.65
C ALA A 47 -8.32 -9.14 -6.71
N ASN A 48 -7.25 -9.86 -6.39
CA ASN A 48 -7.19 -11.32 -6.49
C ASN A 48 -7.34 -11.81 -7.94
N ASP A 49 -6.83 -11.05 -8.87
CA ASP A 49 -6.84 -11.35 -10.31
C ASP A 49 -5.40 -11.57 -10.81
N PHE A 50 -4.86 -12.72 -10.46
CA PHE A 50 -3.45 -13.03 -10.71
C PHE A 50 -3.12 -13.15 -12.20
N TYR A 51 -4.06 -13.62 -12.99
CA TYR A 51 -3.88 -13.73 -14.44
C TYR A 51 -3.58 -12.37 -15.07
N ASN A 52 -4.41 -11.37 -14.78
CA ASN A 52 -4.20 -10.00 -15.28
C ASN A 52 -2.99 -9.34 -14.63
N ALA A 53 -2.68 -9.64 -13.36
CA ALA A 53 -1.49 -9.13 -12.69
C ALA A 53 -0.22 -9.55 -13.45
N ILE A 54 -0.11 -10.82 -13.78
CA ILE A 54 1.03 -11.35 -14.52
C ILE A 54 1.09 -10.75 -15.93
N GLY A 55 -0.06 -10.70 -16.63
CA GLY A 55 -0.13 -10.21 -18.00
C GLY A 55 0.16 -8.72 -18.16
N SER A 56 -0.10 -7.92 -17.14
CA SER A 56 0.14 -6.47 -17.17
C SER A 56 1.45 -6.04 -16.50
N SER A 57 2.22 -7.00 -15.97
CA SER A 57 3.48 -6.69 -15.30
C SER A 57 4.61 -6.45 -16.30
N HIS A 58 5.62 -5.66 -15.84
CA HIS A 58 6.83 -5.50 -16.62
C HIS A 58 7.55 -6.85 -16.79
N PRO A 59 8.16 -7.16 -17.97
CA PRO A 59 8.85 -8.43 -18.18
C PRO A 59 9.95 -8.75 -17.16
N ASN A 60 10.54 -7.74 -16.55
CA ASN A 60 11.57 -7.94 -15.53
C ASN A 60 11.03 -8.36 -14.17
N ASN A 61 9.71 -8.23 -13.95
CA ASN A 61 9.10 -8.68 -12.71
C ASN A 61 8.91 -10.19 -12.73
N THR A 62 9.32 -10.86 -11.67
CA THR A 62 9.23 -12.31 -11.57
C THR A 62 7.92 -12.76 -10.93
N VAL A 63 7.52 -13.98 -11.21
CA VAL A 63 6.38 -14.61 -10.53
C VAL A 63 6.63 -14.69 -9.02
N ASN A 64 7.86 -14.93 -8.60
CA ASN A 64 8.21 -14.94 -7.17
C ASN A 64 7.99 -13.59 -6.50
N ALA A 65 8.27 -12.49 -7.19
CA ALA A 65 8.00 -11.15 -6.65
C ALA A 65 6.51 -10.97 -6.35
N PHE A 66 5.63 -11.41 -7.23
CA PHE A 66 4.19 -11.34 -7.02
C PHE A 66 3.71 -12.30 -5.94
N LYS A 67 4.31 -13.47 -5.85
CA LYS A 67 4.01 -14.42 -4.78
C LYS A 67 4.37 -13.83 -3.41
N SER A 68 5.53 -13.22 -3.29
CA SER A 68 5.96 -12.52 -2.08
C SER A 68 5.02 -11.37 -1.73
N LEU A 69 4.62 -10.58 -2.73
CA LEU A 69 3.67 -9.48 -2.54
C LEU A 69 2.31 -9.99 -2.06
N ALA A 70 1.80 -11.06 -2.66
CA ALA A 70 0.54 -11.67 -2.24
C ALA A 70 0.61 -12.16 -0.79
N GLY A 71 1.74 -12.73 -0.37
CA GLY A 71 1.96 -13.14 1.02
C GLY A 71 1.94 -11.95 1.97
N TRP A 72 2.60 -10.87 1.60
CA TRP A 72 2.57 -9.63 2.38
C TRP A 72 1.16 -9.06 2.51
N ILE A 73 0.43 -8.99 1.40
CA ILE A 73 -0.95 -8.50 1.39
C ILE A 73 -1.81 -9.34 2.34
N ASN A 74 -1.68 -10.65 2.27
CA ASN A 74 -2.48 -11.56 3.08
C ASN A 74 -2.17 -11.42 4.58
N GLU A 75 -0.94 -11.09 4.94
CA GLU A 75 -0.56 -10.96 6.35
C GLU A 75 -0.79 -9.56 6.92
N TYR A 76 -0.49 -8.51 6.15
CA TYR A 76 -0.45 -7.14 6.68
C TYR A 76 -1.54 -6.22 6.14
N CYS A 77 -2.03 -6.46 4.93
CA CYS A 77 -2.99 -5.55 4.32
C CYS A 77 -4.36 -5.66 4.99
N PRO A 78 -5.01 -4.53 5.31
CA PRO A 78 -6.37 -4.57 5.83
C PRO A 78 -7.32 -5.25 4.86
N THR A 79 -8.23 -6.07 5.37
CA THR A 79 -9.19 -6.81 4.53
C THR A 79 -10.09 -5.90 3.71
N GLU A 80 -10.30 -4.67 4.17
CA GLU A 80 -11.09 -3.66 3.46
C GLU A 80 -10.43 -3.19 2.15
N ALA A 81 -9.11 -3.43 1.99
CA ALA A 81 -8.31 -2.87 0.90
C ALA A 81 -7.98 -3.87 -0.20
N TYR A 82 -8.37 -5.13 -0.06
CA TYR A 82 -8.02 -6.14 -1.07
C TYR A 82 -9.07 -7.25 -1.15
N GLY A 83 -8.93 -8.10 -2.17
CA GLY A 83 -9.74 -9.29 -2.37
C GLY A 83 -10.62 -9.25 -3.61
N SER A 84 -10.99 -8.07 -4.09
CA SER A 84 -11.80 -7.87 -5.30
C SER A 84 -11.57 -6.48 -5.88
N TYR A 85 -12.00 -6.28 -7.12
CA TYR A 85 -11.97 -4.94 -7.71
C TYR A 85 -12.88 -3.96 -6.96
N GLU A 86 -13.99 -4.42 -6.45
CA GLU A 86 -14.90 -3.60 -5.63
C GLU A 86 -14.23 -3.15 -4.34
N ALA A 87 -13.48 -4.03 -3.68
CA ALA A 87 -12.74 -3.68 -2.47
C ALA A 87 -11.69 -2.58 -2.75
N VAL A 88 -10.96 -2.71 -3.86
CA VAL A 88 -9.98 -1.69 -4.26
C VAL A 88 -10.67 -0.35 -4.52
N LYS A 89 -11.76 -0.34 -5.27
CA LYS A 89 -12.53 0.88 -5.53
C LYS A 89 -13.06 1.51 -4.25
N HIS A 90 -13.58 0.69 -3.35
CA HIS A 90 -14.09 1.16 -2.06
C HIS A 90 -12.98 1.82 -1.24
N TRP A 91 -11.82 1.18 -1.18
CA TRP A 91 -10.67 1.74 -0.46
C TRP A 91 -10.26 3.10 -1.01
N LEU A 92 -10.21 3.25 -2.33
CA LEU A 92 -9.86 4.51 -2.99
C LEU A 92 -10.89 5.62 -2.75
N LYS A 93 -12.14 5.27 -2.46
CA LYS A 93 -13.20 6.24 -2.16
C LYS A 93 -13.23 6.69 -0.71
N LEU A 94 -12.59 5.98 0.20
CA LEU A 94 -12.50 6.38 1.59
C LEU A 94 -11.75 7.70 1.72
N SER A 95 -12.10 8.50 2.74
CA SER A 95 -11.34 9.70 3.06
C SER A 95 -9.96 9.32 3.59
N ALA A 96 -9.03 10.26 3.57
CA ALA A 96 -7.70 10.07 4.14
C ALA A 96 -7.78 9.64 5.60
N ASP A 97 -8.65 10.27 6.38
CA ASP A 97 -8.80 9.93 7.79
C ASP A 97 -9.37 8.54 8.01
N GLU A 98 -10.33 8.13 7.18
CA GLU A 98 -10.89 6.78 7.24
C GLU A 98 -9.83 5.71 6.94
N ARG A 99 -9.05 5.89 5.87
CA ARG A 99 -7.97 4.95 5.54
C ARG A 99 -6.94 4.88 6.65
N ARG A 100 -6.52 6.03 7.15
CA ARG A 100 -5.47 6.09 8.19
C ARG A 100 -5.93 5.48 9.50
N ALA A 101 -7.21 5.63 9.86
CA ALA A 101 -7.77 4.98 11.03
C ALA A 101 -7.69 3.45 10.93
N VAL A 102 -8.03 2.88 9.76
CA VAL A 102 -7.93 1.44 9.52
C VAL A 102 -6.47 0.98 9.59
N LEU A 103 -5.55 1.73 8.97
CA LEU A 103 -4.13 1.39 8.95
C LEU A 103 -3.50 1.48 10.34
N GLU A 104 -3.87 2.47 11.13
CA GLU A 104 -3.40 2.61 12.51
C GLU A 104 -3.90 1.45 13.37
N TYR A 105 -5.16 1.06 13.22
CA TYR A 105 -5.73 -0.09 13.91
C TYR A 105 -4.99 -1.38 13.57
N ASN A 106 -4.55 -1.53 12.31
CA ASN A 106 -3.76 -2.67 11.85
C ASN A 106 -2.25 -2.50 12.09
N ASP A 107 -1.86 -1.45 12.78
CA ASP A 107 -0.48 -1.23 13.21
C ASP A 107 0.50 -0.99 12.06
N LEU A 108 0.02 -0.46 10.94
CA LEU A 108 0.83 -0.20 9.75
C LEU A 108 1.39 1.22 9.67
N ILE A 109 0.79 2.17 10.38
CA ILE A 109 1.26 3.56 10.38
C ILE A 109 1.32 4.12 11.79
N TYR A 110 2.10 5.19 11.95
CA TYR A 110 2.17 5.98 13.17
C TYR A 110 1.47 7.31 12.97
N THR A 111 0.56 7.64 13.91
CA THR A 111 -0.15 8.91 13.95
C THR A 111 0.02 9.51 15.34
N PRO A 112 1.20 10.09 15.66
CA PRO A 112 1.45 10.62 16.99
C PRO A 112 0.52 11.77 17.32
N LYS A 113 0.15 11.87 18.61
CA LYS A 113 -0.80 12.86 19.12
C LYS A 113 -0.14 14.05 19.81
N GLU A 114 1.20 14.12 19.78
CA GLU A 114 1.97 15.14 20.49
C GLU A 114 2.38 16.28 19.55
N GLU A 115 2.64 17.47 20.10
CA GLU A 115 3.01 18.66 19.33
C GLU A 115 4.30 18.47 18.53
N THR A 116 5.23 17.65 19.02
CA THR A 116 6.48 17.33 18.33
C THR A 116 6.28 16.57 17.02
N TRP A 117 5.10 16.03 16.77
CA TRP A 117 4.83 15.29 15.55
C TRP A 117 5.03 16.15 14.27
N MET A 118 4.92 17.46 14.40
CA MET A 118 5.09 18.36 13.24
C MET A 118 6.45 18.16 12.55
N ALA A 119 7.50 17.89 13.32
CA ALA A 119 8.83 17.63 12.77
C ALA A 119 8.96 16.26 12.11
N LEU A 120 8.04 15.35 12.41
CA LEU A 120 8.05 13.98 11.91
C LEU A 120 7.02 13.74 10.80
N LYS A 121 6.25 14.76 10.46
CA LYS A 121 5.21 14.66 9.44
C LYS A 121 5.82 14.30 8.09
N GLU A 122 5.28 13.25 7.48
CA GLU A 122 5.64 12.87 6.11
C GLU A 122 5.01 13.86 5.12
N PRO A 123 5.77 14.43 4.18
CA PRO A 123 5.19 15.24 3.11
C PRO A 123 4.25 14.39 2.26
N GLU A 124 3.09 14.92 1.89
CA GLU A 124 2.19 14.21 0.98
C GLU A 124 2.83 14.12 -0.40
N PRO A 125 2.89 12.92 -0.97
CA PRO A 125 3.43 12.76 -2.32
C PRO A 125 2.46 13.33 -3.37
N VAL A 126 3.01 13.75 -4.49
CA VAL A 126 2.20 14.11 -5.66
C VAL A 126 1.72 12.82 -6.31
N GLU A 127 0.44 12.75 -6.65
CA GLU A 127 -0.11 11.59 -7.35
C GLU A 127 0.57 11.43 -8.71
N PRO A 128 1.17 10.27 -9.00
CA PRO A 128 1.83 10.06 -10.28
C PRO A 128 0.83 9.98 -11.43
N VAL A 129 1.23 10.46 -12.59
CA VAL A 129 0.44 10.29 -13.81
C VAL A 129 0.66 8.86 -14.30
N LEU A 130 -0.43 8.08 -14.35
CA LEU A 130 -0.40 6.69 -14.81
C LEU A 130 -0.90 6.63 -16.25
N TYR A 131 -0.10 6.08 -17.14
CA TYR A 131 -0.41 5.93 -18.54
C TYR A 131 -0.80 4.50 -18.88
#